data_ab0a3408d81118a46f80b16ff6214339
#
_entry.id   ab0a3408d81118a46f80b16ff6214339
#
_cell.length_a   1.000
_cell.length_b   1.000
_cell.length_c   1.000
_cell.angle_alpha   90.00
_cell.angle_beta   90.00
_cell.angle_gamma   90.00
#
_symmetry.space_group_name_H-M   'P 1'
#
loop_
_entity.id
_entity.type
_entity.pdbx_description
1 polymer ?
#
loop_
_entity_poly.entity_id
_entity_poly.type
_entity_poly.pdbx_seq_one_letter_code
_entity_poly.pdbx_strand_id
1 'polypeptide(L)'
;MKLSDSDTAQPMLNVTRTDIKDILYLRTLFLQENNFQIRYNACHERGWTDSYLVIHKNEKIGYASIKGNEKIGDRDTIFEFYIIPSFRDLSLEAFRKVLQTSKATFIECQSNDLLLSSLLYQYGENITSNVVLFEDHITSDIKLDTIVFRKRGETDPVFEHKAEPVGEYVLELNKEIVATGGFLLHYNVPFADLYMEVKPEYRRRGFGSFLIQELKKRCYLAGRVPAARTGTDNVASRATLLRAGLK
;
A
#
# COMPACT_ATOMS: atom_id res chain seq x y z
N MET A 1 -63.18 -3.48 7.51
CA MET A 1 -62.10 -2.52 7.31
C MET A 1 -60.79 -3.27 7.61
N LYS A 2 -60.13 -3.79 6.55
CA LYS A 2 -58.87 -4.52 6.69
C LYS A 2 -57.73 -3.51 6.70
N LEU A 3 -56.97 -3.45 7.79
CA LEU A 3 -55.71 -2.76 7.87
C LEU A 3 -54.71 -3.55 7.03
N SER A 4 -54.16 -2.91 6.01
CA SER A 4 -53.06 -3.48 5.21
C SER A 4 -51.77 -3.27 5.99
N ASP A 5 -51.30 -4.33 6.67
CA ASP A 5 -49.91 -4.44 7.11
C ASP A 5 -49.07 -4.67 5.89
N SER A 6 -48.19 -3.75 5.60
CA SER A 6 -46.84 -4.01 5.00
C SER A 6 -46.11 -2.70 4.72
N ASP A 7 -45.77 -1.98 5.78
CA ASP A 7 -44.62 -1.09 5.70
C ASP A 7 -43.43 -1.84 6.34
N THR A 8 -42.89 -2.80 5.60
CA THR A 8 -41.58 -3.31 5.90
C THR A 8 -40.59 -2.21 5.51
N ALA A 9 -40.34 -1.32 6.45
CA ALA A 9 -39.28 -0.33 6.32
C ALA A 9 -38.00 -1.05 5.95
N GLN A 10 -37.54 -0.93 4.69
CA GLN A 10 -36.24 -1.43 4.27
C GLN A 10 -35.21 -0.81 5.24
N PRO A 11 -34.26 -1.60 5.76
CA PRO A 11 -33.25 -1.06 6.66
C PRO A 11 -32.56 0.11 5.97
N MET A 12 -32.57 1.29 6.63
CA MET A 12 -32.05 2.55 6.04
C MET A 12 -30.63 2.40 5.50
N LEU A 13 -29.84 1.49 6.09
CA LEU A 13 -28.47 1.19 5.69
C LEU A 13 -28.30 -0.32 5.54
N ASN A 14 -27.75 -0.76 4.42
CA ASN A 14 -27.48 -2.17 4.13
C ASN A 14 -26.01 -2.39 3.65
N VAL A 15 -25.45 -3.56 3.95
CA VAL A 15 -24.12 -3.99 3.50
C VAL A 15 -24.25 -5.37 2.87
N THR A 16 -23.81 -5.49 1.62
CA THR A 16 -23.89 -6.74 0.86
C THR A 16 -22.54 -7.07 0.23
N ARG A 17 -22.15 -8.35 0.25
CA ARG A 17 -21.01 -8.83 -0.52
C ARG A 17 -21.31 -8.66 -2.01
N THR A 18 -20.33 -8.19 -2.78
CA THR A 18 -20.48 -7.85 -4.19
C THR A 18 -19.22 -8.15 -5.00
N ASP A 19 -19.31 -8.01 -6.30
CA ASP A 19 -18.16 -8.10 -7.20
C ASP A 19 -17.33 -6.81 -7.15
N ILE A 20 -16.01 -6.92 -7.39
CA ILE A 20 -15.12 -5.76 -7.45
C ILE A 20 -15.57 -4.69 -8.44
N LYS A 21 -16.16 -5.08 -9.57
CA LYS A 21 -16.68 -4.15 -10.58
C LYS A 21 -17.75 -3.21 -10.06
N ASP A 22 -18.51 -3.62 -9.05
CA ASP A 22 -19.62 -2.82 -8.49
C ASP A 22 -19.11 -1.70 -7.57
N ILE A 23 -17.87 -1.79 -7.10
CA ILE A 23 -17.24 -0.80 -6.23
C ILE A 23 -16.17 0.05 -6.94
N LEU A 24 -15.82 -0.24 -8.21
CA LEU A 24 -14.73 0.45 -8.92
C LEU A 24 -14.86 1.98 -8.92
N TYR A 25 -16.07 2.49 -9.11
CA TYR A 25 -16.30 3.95 -9.05
C TYR A 25 -15.99 4.52 -7.67
N LEU A 26 -16.52 3.89 -6.61
CA LEU A 26 -16.28 4.31 -5.22
C LEU A 26 -14.81 4.18 -4.86
N ARG A 27 -14.14 3.12 -5.35
CA ARG A 27 -12.71 2.93 -5.15
C ARG A 27 -11.88 3.98 -5.87
N THR A 28 -12.31 4.43 -7.04
CA THR A 28 -11.67 5.56 -7.76
C THR A 28 -11.75 6.83 -6.92
N LEU A 29 -12.91 7.15 -6.34
CA LEU A 29 -13.06 8.30 -5.44
C LEU A 29 -12.17 8.17 -4.20
N PHE A 30 -12.12 6.99 -3.59
CA PHE A 30 -11.24 6.70 -2.45
C PHE A 30 -9.77 6.98 -2.76
N LEU A 31 -9.28 6.49 -3.90
CA LEU A 31 -7.89 6.69 -4.32
C LEU A 31 -7.58 8.14 -4.73
N GLN A 32 -8.56 8.88 -5.23
CA GLN A 32 -8.42 10.31 -5.55
C GLN A 32 -8.41 11.20 -4.30
N GLU A 33 -9.18 10.82 -3.28
CA GLU A 33 -9.27 11.56 -2.03
C GLU A 33 -8.04 11.34 -1.14
N ASN A 34 -7.38 10.20 -1.26
CA ASN A 34 -6.31 9.78 -0.37
C ASN A 34 -5.02 9.47 -1.16
N ASN A 35 -3.89 9.85 -0.59
CA ASN A 35 -2.57 9.63 -1.18
C ASN A 35 -1.95 8.34 -0.62
N PHE A 36 -2.41 7.19 -1.11
CA PHE A 36 -1.94 5.90 -0.62
C PHE A 36 -0.79 5.33 -1.44
N GLN A 37 0.30 4.93 -0.76
CA GLN A 37 1.44 4.26 -1.37
C GLN A 37 1.29 2.74 -1.40
N ILE A 38 0.48 2.15 -0.55
CA ILE A 38 0.40 0.68 -0.39
C ILE A 38 -0.21 -0.01 -1.62
N ARG A 39 0.14 -1.30 -1.75
CA ARG A 39 -0.21 -2.24 -2.82
C ARG A 39 -1.67 -2.73 -2.83
N TYR A 40 -2.62 -1.87 -2.61
CA TYR A 40 -4.03 -2.28 -2.62
C TYR A 40 -4.50 -2.77 -3.98
N ASN A 41 -4.02 -2.18 -5.08
CA ASN A 41 -4.35 -2.67 -6.42
C ASN A 41 -3.97 -4.14 -6.60
N ALA A 42 -2.76 -4.54 -6.21
CA ALA A 42 -2.31 -5.92 -6.34
C ALA A 42 -3.18 -6.91 -5.54
N CYS A 43 -3.74 -6.51 -4.41
CA CYS A 43 -4.65 -7.38 -3.66
C CYS A 43 -5.92 -7.68 -4.46
N HIS A 44 -6.50 -6.68 -5.11
CA HIS A 44 -7.69 -6.84 -5.96
C HIS A 44 -7.40 -7.59 -7.25
N GLU A 45 -6.35 -7.20 -7.97
CA GLU A 45 -5.94 -7.80 -9.25
C GLU A 45 -5.63 -9.29 -9.13
N ARG A 46 -5.11 -9.72 -7.98
CA ARG A 46 -4.78 -11.12 -7.69
C ARG A 46 -5.93 -11.92 -7.08
N GLY A 47 -7.11 -11.32 -6.90
CA GLY A 47 -8.27 -11.99 -6.32
C GLY A 47 -8.12 -12.34 -4.83
N TRP A 48 -7.30 -11.60 -4.10
CA TRP A 48 -7.06 -11.83 -2.66
C TRP A 48 -8.06 -11.13 -1.76
N THR A 49 -9.10 -10.54 -2.34
CA THR A 49 -10.05 -9.70 -1.62
C THR A 49 -11.49 -10.10 -1.87
N ASP A 50 -12.34 -9.82 -0.88
CA ASP A 50 -13.79 -9.76 -1.01
C ASP A 50 -14.24 -8.31 -0.90
N SER A 51 -15.20 -7.91 -1.74
CA SER A 51 -15.76 -6.56 -1.75
C SER A 51 -17.15 -6.54 -1.14
N TYR A 52 -17.46 -5.46 -0.41
CA TYR A 52 -18.76 -5.22 0.21
C TYR A 52 -19.25 -3.83 -0.15
N LEU A 53 -20.47 -3.75 -0.66
CA LEU A 53 -21.12 -2.50 -1.02
C LEU A 53 -21.96 -1.98 0.16
N VAL A 54 -21.84 -0.70 0.45
CA VAL A 54 -22.66 0.00 1.44
C VAL A 54 -23.75 0.80 0.72
N ILE A 55 -25.00 0.51 1.05
CA ILE A 55 -26.18 1.08 0.41
C ILE A 55 -27.04 1.78 1.45
N HIS A 56 -27.43 3.02 1.18
CA HIS A 56 -28.39 3.78 1.97
C HIS A 56 -29.55 4.22 1.10
N LYS A 57 -30.79 3.85 1.43
CA LYS A 57 -32.00 4.22 0.66
C LYS A 57 -31.85 3.99 -0.85
N ASN A 58 -31.32 2.83 -1.24
CA ASN A 58 -31.03 2.44 -2.63
C ASN A 58 -29.85 3.20 -3.30
N GLU A 59 -29.16 4.08 -2.60
CA GLU A 59 -27.96 4.77 -3.08
C GLU A 59 -26.69 4.03 -2.63
N LYS A 60 -25.75 3.84 -3.55
CA LYS A 60 -24.42 3.28 -3.26
C LYS A 60 -23.56 4.37 -2.63
N ILE A 61 -23.43 4.36 -1.31
CA ILE A 61 -22.75 5.42 -0.56
C ILE A 61 -21.31 5.08 -0.15
N GLY A 62 -20.89 3.84 -0.30
CA GLY A 62 -19.56 3.44 0.12
C GLY A 62 -19.26 1.96 -0.12
N TYR A 63 -18.08 1.54 0.30
CA TYR A 63 -17.66 0.15 0.20
C TYR A 63 -16.66 -0.22 1.29
N ALA A 64 -16.44 -1.53 1.47
CA ALA A 64 -15.33 -2.08 2.20
C ALA A 64 -14.68 -3.21 1.39
N SER A 65 -13.39 -3.41 1.60
CA SER A 65 -12.65 -4.55 1.04
C SER A 65 -11.93 -5.31 2.14
N ILE A 66 -12.02 -6.62 2.07
CA ILE A 66 -11.53 -7.55 3.08
C ILE A 66 -10.47 -8.44 2.43
N LYS A 67 -9.32 -8.61 3.09
CA LYS A 67 -8.24 -9.54 2.70
C LYS A 67 -7.85 -10.43 3.88
N GLY A 68 -6.93 -11.35 3.67
CA GLY A 68 -6.33 -12.12 4.76
C GLY A 68 -5.24 -11.34 5.50
N ASN A 69 -5.15 -11.52 6.81
CA ASN A 69 -4.06 -10.99 7.63
C ASN A 69 -2.78 -11.82 7.43
N GLU A 70 -2.79 -13.07 7.85
CA GLU A 70 -1.63 -13.95 7.76
C GLU A 70 -1.64 -14.80 6.49
N LYS A 71 -2.79 -15.34 6.12
CA LYS A 71 -2.96 -16.21 4.96
C LYS A 71 -3.71 -15.50 3.86
N ILE A 72 -3.21 -15.58 2.64
CA ILE A 72 -3.83 -14.95 1.45
C ILE A 72 -5.28 -15.42 1.24
N GLY A 73 -5.61 -16.65 1.61
CA GLY A 73 -6.96 -17.22 1.47
C GLY A 73 -7.97 -16.75 2.51
N ASP A 74 -7.52 -16.20 3.62
CA ASP A 74 -8.40 -15.71 4.67
C ASP A 74 -9.13 -14.42 4.23
N ARG A 75 -10.24 -14.12 4.92
CA ARG A 75 -11.04 -12.92 4.70
C ARG A 75 -11.43 -12.33 6.06
N ASP A 76 -10.41 -11.91 6.80
CA ASP A 76 -10.50 -11.52 8.20
C ASP A 76 -10.07 -10.08 8.50
N THR A 77 -9.54 -9.35 7.49
CA THR A 77 -8.97 -8.02 7.67
C THR A 77 -9.63 -6.99 6.77
N ILE A 78 -10.26 -5.98 7.36
CA ILE A 78 -10.69 -4.77 6.63
C ILE A 78 -9.44 -3.95 6.31
N PHE A 79 -9.16 -3.70 5.03
CA PHE A 79 -8.00 -2.91 4.59
C PHE A 79 -8.35 -1.72 3.69
N GLU A 80 -9.58 -1.66 3.18
CA GLU A 80 -10.19 -0.48 2.58
C GLU A 80 -11.59 -0.30 3.15
N PHE A 81 -11.93 0.92 3.54
CA PHE A 81 -13.28 1.34 3.92
C PHE A 81 -13.49 2.78 3.48
N TYR A 82 -14.54 2.99 2.70
CA TYR A 82 -14.85 4.30 2.17
C TYR A 82 -16.33 4.59 2.20
N ILE A 83 -16.67 5.80 2.63
CA ILE A 83 -18.01 6.38 2.53
C ILE A 83 -17.87 7.73 1.82
N ILE A 84 -18.68 8.00 0.81
CA ILE A 84 -18.64 9.29 0.10
C ILE A 84 -18.88 10.46 1.06
N PRO A 85 -18.28 11.64 0.83
CA PRO A 85 -18.28 12.74 1.81
C PRO A 85 -19.64 13.15 2.34
N SER A 86 -20.67 13.15 1.48
CA SER A 86 -22.04 13.54 1.85
C SER A 86 -22.74 12.61 2.86
N PHE A 87 -22.17 11.42 3.12
CA PHE A 87 -22.74 10.41 4.03
C PHE A 87 -21.75 9.99 5.14
N ARG A 88 -20.72 10.80 5.41
CA ARG A 88 -19.69 10.49 6.42
C ARG A 88 -20.25 10.38 7.84
N ASP A 89 -21.34 11.01 8.14
CA ASP A 89 -22.09 10.87 9.39
C ASP A 89 -22.59 9.43 9.63
N LEU A 90 -22.82 8.66 8.57
CA LEU A 90 -23.21 7.25 8.64
C LEU A 90 -22.02 6.28 8.77
N SER A 91 -20.78 6.75 8.74
CA SER A 91 -19.59 5.90 8.68
C SER A 91 -19.51 4.88 9.82
N LEU A 92 -19.86 5.29 11.04
CA LEU A 92 -19.80 4.41 12.20
C LEU A 92 -20.84 3.28 12.12
N GLU A 93 -22.06 3.60 11.70
CA GLU A 93 -23.11 2.59 11.52
C GLU A 93 -22.76 1.65 10.36
N ALA A 94 -22.28 2.20 9.25
CA ALA A 94 -21.83 1.43 8.09
C ALA A 94 -20.71 0.45 8.47
N PHE A 95 -19.72 0.92 9.22
CA PHE A 95 -18.59 0.09 9.64
C PHE A 95 -19.02 -1.06 10.55
N ARG A 96 -19.92 -0.81 11.51
CA ARG A 96 -20.51 -1.88 12.34
C ARG A 96 -21.20 -2.95 11.49
N LYS A 97 -21.96 -2.53 10.48
CA LYS A 97 -22.62 -3.46 9.56
C LYS A 97 -21.61 -4.24 8.69
N VAL A 98 -20.53 -3.58 8.25
CA VAL A 98 -19.42 -4.27 7.56
C VAL A 98 -18.81 -5.34 8.45
N LEU A 99 -18.48 -5.03 9.71
CA LEU A 99 -17.96 -6.02 10.66
C LEU A 99 -18.93 -7.20 10.87
N GLN A 100 -20.22 -6.91 11.04
CA GLN A 100 -21.25 -7.94 11.21
C GLN A 100 -21.40 -8.84 9.99
N THR A 101 -21.31 -8.27 8.77
CA THR A 101 -21.53 -9.00 7.52
C THR A 101 -20.30 -9.77 7.07
N SER A 102 -19.11 -9.15 7.16
CA SER A 102 -17.86 -9.76 6.72
C SER A 102 -17.26 -10.73 7.73
N LYS A 103 -17.58 -10.58 9.02
CA LYS A 103 -16.95 -11.28 10.15
C LYS A 103 -15.45 -10.99 10.29
N ALA A 104 -14.96 -9.88 9.70
CA ALA A 104 -13.57 -9.46 9.86
C ALA A 104 -13.25 -9.16 11.33
N THR A 105 -12.06 -9.56 11.75
CA THR A 105 -11.55 -9.43 13.12
C THR A 105 -10.34 -8.51 13.22
N PHE A 106 -9.77 -8.11 12.08
CA PHE A 106 -8.63 -7.22 12.01
C PHE A 106 -8.95 -5.98 11.16
N ILE A 107 -8.23 -4.91 11.44
CA ILE A 107 -8.22 -3.67 10.65
C ILE A 107 -6.77 -3.36 10.30
N GLU A 108 -6.48 -3.15 9.01
CA GLU A 108 -5.19 -2.69 8.52
C GLU A 108 -5.38 -1.38 7.76
N CYS A 109 -4.74 -0.31 8.19
CA CYS A 109 -4.82 0.97 7.48
C CYS A 109 -3.47 1.68 7.43
N GLN A 110 -3.34 2.61 6.49
CA GLN A 110 -2.29 3.61 6.52
C GLN A 110 -2.72 4.77 7.42
N SER A 111 -1.77 5.38 8.12
CA SER A 111 -2.06 6.50 9.05
C SER A 111 -2.63 7.74 8.34
N ASN A 112 -2.47 7.87 7.03
CA ASN A 112 -3.07 8.91 6.20
C ASN A 112 -4.49 8.58 5.70
N ASP A 113 -5.03 7.40 5.98
CA ASP A 113 -6.46 7.10 5.85
C ASP A 113 -7.18 7.57 7.13
N LEU A 114 -7.64 8.81 7.12
CA LEU A 114 -8.23 9.43 8.30
C LEU A 114 -9.51 8.71 8.76
N LEU A 115 -10.32 8.23 7.83
CA LEU A 115 -11.56 7.55 8.17
C LEU A 115 -11.29 6.19 8.81
N LEU A 116 -10.51 5.34 8.15
CA LEU A 116 -10.23 4.00 8.67
C LEU A 116 -9.33 4.04 9.91
N SER A 117 -8.41 5.01 10.02
CA SER A 117 -7.62 5.23 11.22
C SER A 117 -8.48 5.61 12.43
N SER A 118 -9.48 6.48 12.26
CA SER A 118 -10.39 6.83 13.37
C SER A 118 -11.20 5.61 13.84
N LEU A 119 -11.62 4.76 12.91
CA LEU A 119 -12.32 3.52 13.22
C LEU A 119 -11.39 2.48 13.87
N LEU A 120 -10.11 2.41 13.43
CA LEU A 120 -9.11 1.57 14.07
C LEU A 120 -8.95 1.94 15.57
N TYR A 121 -8.82 3.22 15.89
CA TYR A 121 -8.71 3.66 17.29
C TYR A 121 -10.00 3.43 18.10
N GLN A 122 -11.13 3.38 17.46
CA GLN A 122 -12.42 3.14 18.13
C GLN A 122 -12.70 1.66 18.39
N TYR A 123 -12.23 0.76 17.52
CA TYR A 123 -12.55 -0.67 17.57
C TYR A 123 -11.36 -1.56 17.86
N GLY A 124 -10.14 -1.07 17.66
CA GLY A 124 -8.92 -1.86 17.86
C GLY A 124 -8.53 -1.97 19.33
N GLU A 125 -8.26 -3.18 19.79
CA GLU A 125 -7.79 -3.46 21.15
C GLU A 125 -6.25 -3.52 21.21
N ASN A 126 -5.59 -4.06 20.18
CA ASN A 126 -4.14 -4.25 20.12
C ASN A 126 -3.59 -3.60 18.85
N ILE A 127 -3.35 -2.30 18.92
CA ILE A 127 -2.86 -1.53 17.76
C ILE A 127 -1.34 -1.62 17.70
N THR A 128 -0.81 -2.08 16.56
CA THR A 128 0.62 -2.17 16.28
C THR A 128 0.98 -1.43 15.00
N SER A 129 2.23 -1.00 14.88
CA SER A 129 2.79 -0.42 13.67
C SER A 129 4.01 -1.23 13.25
N ASN A 130 3.90 -1.97 12.15
CA ASN A 130 4.93 -2.89 11.69
C ASN A 130 5.75 -2.32 10.53
N VAL A 131 5.23 -1.31 9.83
CA VAL A 131 5.80 -0.78 8.59
C VAL A 131 5.79 0.74 8.62
N VAL A 132 6.89 1.35 8.19
CA VAL A 132 6.99 2.76 7.85
C VAL A 132 6.93 2.90 6.35
N LEU A 133 6.05 3.76 5.86
CA LEU A 133 5.89 4.08 4.43
C LEU A 133 6.63 5.36 4.11
N PHE A 134 7.18 5.42 2.91
CA PHE A 134 7.94 6.54 2.39
C PHE A 134 7.44 6.94 1.01
N GLU A 135 7.46 8.22 0.73
CA GLU A 135 7.28 8.78 -0.61
C GLU A 135 8.43 9.74 -0.94
N ASP A 136 8.60 10.04 -2.22
CA ASP A 136 9.62 11.00 -2.63
C ASP A 136 9.27 12.40 -2.15
N HIS A 137 10.27 13.11 -1.60
CA HIS A 137 10.07 14.42 -0.99
C HIS A 137 11.03 15.47 -1.54
N ILE A 138 12.32 15.14 -1.61
CA ILE A 138 13.34 16.06 -2.11
C ILE A 138 14.32 15.37 -3.05
N THR A 139 14.86 16.14 -4.00
CA THR A 139 15.96 15.68 -4.82
C THR A 139 17.26 15.66 -4.00
N SER A 140 17.91 14.51 -3.93
CA SER A 140 19.23 14.37 -3.32
C SER A 140 20.34 14.53 -4.37
N ASP A 141 21.52 14.98 -3.95
CA ASP A 141 22.74 15.08 -4.79
C ASP A 141 23.88 14.30 -4.13
N ILE A 142 23.69 13.00 -3.99
CA ILE A 142 24.72 12.11 -3.45
C ILE A 142 25.70 11.79 -4.58
N LYS A 143 26.98 12.04 -4.33
CA LYS A 143 28.07 11.74 -5.27
C LYS A 143 28.95 10.65 -4.68
N LEU A 144 29.25 9.66 -5.49
CA LEU A 144 30.20 8.61 -5.19
C LEU A 144 31.16 8.46 -6.36
N ASP A 145 32.43 8.71 -6.12
CA ASP A 145 33.47 8.54 -7.14
C ASP A 145 33.64 7.07 -7.47
N THR A 146 33.99 6.78 -8.72
CA THR A 146 34.31 5.43 -9.24
C THR A 146 33.16 4.41 -9.24
N ILE A 147 31.93 4.82 -8.91
CA ILE A 147 30.75 3.98 -8.97
C ILE A 147 30.02 4.13 -10.31
N VAL A 148 29.68 3.03 -10.93
CA VAL A 148 28.86 2.99 -12.14
C VAL A 148 27.46 2.49 -11.80
N PHE A 149 26.46 3.31 -12.06
CA PHE A 149 25.05 2.89 -12.03
C PHE A 149 24.63 2.50 -13.45
N ARG A 150 24.14 1.28 -13.62
CA ARG A 150 23.71 0.76 -14.92
C ARG A 150 22.58 -0.27 -14.81
N LYS A 151 21.94 -0.57 -15.94
CA LYS A 151 21.05 -1.73 -16.03
C LYS A 151 21.87 -3.03 -15.91
N ARG A 152 21.33 -4.01 -15.22
CA ARG A 152 21.93 -5.34 -15.06
C ARG A 152 21.92 -6.09 -16.40
N GLY A 153 23.03 -6.71 -16.74
CA GLY A 153 23.14 -7.68 -17.84
C GLY A 153 22.70 -9.08 -17.39
N GLU A 154 22.32 -9.92 -18.33
CA GLU A 154 21.87 -11.30 -18.03
C GLU A 154 22.96 -12.17 -17.41
N THR A 155 24.22 -11.94 -17.78
CA THR A 155 25.39 -12.70 -17.32
C THR A 155 26.12 -12.05 -16.14
N ASP A 156 25.60 -10.95 -15.60
CA ASP A 156 26.23 -10.27 -14.47
C ASP A 156 26.30 -11.18 -13.24
N PRO A 157 27.47 -11.36 -12.63
CA PRO A 157 27.63 -12.15 -11.42
C PRO A 157 27.07 -11.37 -10.22
N VAL A 158 25.87 -11.71 -9.79
CA VAL A 158 25.20 -11.04 -8.66
C VAL A 158 25.45 -11.84 -7.39
N PHE A 159 25.70 -11.13 -6.28
CA PHE A 159 25.83 -11.73 -4.96
C PHE A 159 24.49 -12.31 -4.47
N GLU A 160 24.52 -13.20 -3.50
CA GLU A 160 23.32 -13.80 -2.89
C GLU A 160 22.49 -12.74 -2.16
N HIS A 161 21.22 -12.64 -2.53
CA HIS A 161 20.25 -11.76 -1.89
C HIS A 161 19.56 -12.48 -0.73
N LYS A 162 19.34 -11.77 0.38
CA LYS A 162 18.72 -12.33 1.60
C LYS A 162 17.32 -11.82 1.86
N ALA A 163 17.02 -10.59 1.43
CA ALA A 163 15.78 -9.92 1.77
C ALA A 163 14.98 -9.46 0.55
N GLU A 164 15.66 -8.95 -0.47
CA GLU A 164 15.03 -8.36 -1.63
C GLU A 164 15.31 -9.18 -2.90
N PRO A 165 14.44 -9.13 -3.92
CA PRO A 165 14.74 -9.77 -5.20
C PRO A 165 15.95 -9.13 -5.87
N VAL A 166 16.60 -9.85 -6.78
CA VAL A 166 17.66 -9.28 -7.60
C VAL A 166 17.09 -8.20 -8.52
N GLY A 167 17.62 -6.99 -8.39
CA GLY A 167 17.10 -5.83 -9.12
C GLY A 167 17.49 -5.76 -10.60
N GLU A 168 16.79 -4.92 -11.36
CA GLU A 168 17.11 -4.62 -12.75
C GLU A 168 18.32 -3.69 -12.91
N TYR A 169 18.69 -2.97 -11.86
CA TYR A 169 19.79 -2.02 -11.84
C TYR A 169 20.85 -2.44 -10.84
N VAL A 170 22.09 -2.11 -11.15
CA VAL A 170 23.24 -2.44 -10.32
C VAL A 170 24.12 -1.23 -10.08
N LEU A 171 24.83 -1.26 -8.94
CA LEU A 171 26.01 -0.45 -8.71
C LEU A 171 27.26 -1.33 -8.88
N GLU A 172 28.15 -0.89 -9.75
CA GLU A 172 29.42 -1.54 -10.02
C GLU A 172 30.59 -0.70 -9.49
N LEU A 173 31.47 -1.32 -8.71
CA LEU A 173 32.71 -0.76 -8.21
C LEU A 173 33.84 -1.65 -8.64
N ASN A 174 34.81 -1.14 -9.41
CA ASN A 174 35.98 -1.90 -9.87
C ASN A 174 35.61 -3.24 -10.55
N LYS A 175 34.57 -3.24 -11.39
CA LYS A 175 34.02 -4.43 -12.07
C LYS A 175 33.31 -5.43 -11.16
N GLU A 176 33.10 -5.12 -9.90
CA GLU A 176 32.30 -5.92 -8.96
C GLU A 176 30.92 -5.29 -8.73
N ILE A 177 29.86 -6.09 -8.75
CA ILE A 177 28.53 -5.64 -8.38
C ILE A 177 28.41 -5.60 -6.87
N VAL A 178 28.25 -4.40 -6.31
CA VAL A 178 28.21 -4.12 -4.88
C VAL A 178 26.81 -3.86 -4.34
N ALA A 179 25.87 -3.55 -5.23
CA ALA A 179 24.45 -3.38 -4.88
C ALA A 179 23.56 -3.64 -6.10
N THR A 180 22.35 -4.11 -5.85
CA THR A 180 21.28 -4.19 -6.87
C THR A 180 20.00 -3.59 -6.35
N GLY A 181 19.13 -3.17 -7.26
CA GLY A 181 17.80 -2.65 -6.90
C GLY A 181 16.93 -2.42 -8.12
N GLY A 182 15.71 -2.00 -7.84
CA GLY A 182 14.71 -1.76 -8.86
C GLY A 182 13.47 -1.13 -8.27
N PHE A 183 12.38 -1.16 -9.04
CA PHE A 183 11.07 -0.77 -8.55
C PHE A 183 9.99 -1.69 -9.11
N LEU A 184 8.97 -1.93 -8.29
CA LEU A 184 7.82 -2.76 -8.61
C LEU A 184 6.58 -1.89 -8.83
N LEU A 185 5.75 -2.25 -9.81
CA LEU A 185 4.55 -1.49 -10.20
C LEU A 185 3.27 -1.99 -9.51
N HIS A 186 3.41 -2.71 -8.41
CA HIS A 186 2.27 -3.29 -7.68
C HIS A 186 1.57 -2.32 -6.72
N TYR A 187 2.12 -1.11 -6.53
CA TYR A 187 1.47 -0.06 -5.75
C TYR A 187 0.37 0.64 -6.54
N ASN A 188 -0.52 1.32 -5.82
CA ASN A 188 -1.52 2.20 -6.43
C ASN A 188 -0.84 3.25 -7.30
N VAL A 189 -1.43 3.53 -8.47
CA VAL A 189 -0.98 4.66 -9.28
C VAL A 189 -1.19 5.96 -8.48
N PRO A 190 -0.21 6.87 -8.45
CA PRO A 190 0.99 6.92 -9.30
C PRO A 190 2.23 6.21 -8.74
N PHE A 191 2.19 5.59 -7.60
CA PHE A 191 3.37 5.10 -6.88
C PHE A 191 3.99 3.84 -7.49
N ALA A 192 5.31 3.69 -7.27
CA ALA A 192 6.05 2.45 -7.48
C ALA A 192 6.91 2.16 -6.24
N ASP A 193 7.07 0.88 -5.92
CA ASP A 193 7.78 0.39 -4.73
C ASP A 193 9.27 0.21 -5.04
N LEU A 194 10.12 1.08 -4.50
CA LEU A 194 11.57 0.98 -4.61
C LEU A 194 12.11 -0.09 -3.67
N TYR A 195 13.00 -0.90 -4.16
CA TYR A 195 13.73 -1.90 -3.37
C TYR A 195 15.21 -1.95 -3.74
N MET A 196 16.05 -2.36 -2.80
CA MET A 196 17.49 -2.52 -3.05
C MET A 196 18.14 -3.42 -2.02
N GLU A 197 19.21 -4.09 -2.42
CA GLU A 197 20.11 -4.77 -1.50
C GLU A 197 21.57 -4.39 -1.79
N VAL A 198 22.33 -4.14 -0.72
CA VAL A 198 23.76 -3.85 -0.77
C VAL A 198 24.50 -5.05 -0.21
N LYS A 199 25.51 -5.52 -0.93
CA LYS A 199 26.39 -6.61 -0.52
C LYS A 199 26.97 -6.33 0.87
N PRO A 200 26.94 -7.28 1.82
CA PRO A 200 27.23 -7.02 3.24
C PRO A 200 28.52 -6.24 3.50
N GLU A 201 29.62 -6.61 2.84
CA GLU A 201 30.95 -5.99 3.00
C GLU A 201 31.04 -4.56 2.46
N TYR A 202 30.05 -4.13 1.67
CA TYR A 202 29.98 -2.78 1.08
C TYR A 202 28.93 -1.89 1.78
N ARG A 203 28.24 -2.39 2.81
CA ARG A 203 27.26 -1.61 3.58
C ARG A 203 27.92 -0.43 4.32
N ARG A 204 27.11 0.56 4.70
CA ARG A 204 27.51 1.77 5.46
C ARG A 204 28.50 2.69 4.73
N ARG A 205 28.62 2.55 3.39
CA ARG A 205 29.44 3.41 2.53
C ARG A 205 28.62 4.38 1.66
N GLY A 206 27.30 4.45 1.88
CA GLY A 206 26.40 5.33 1.13
C GLY A 206 25.83 4.73 -0.17
N PHE A 207 26.23 3.52 -0.55
CA PHE A 207 25.80 2.89 -1.81
C PHE A 207 24.29 2.70 -1.89
N GLY A 208 23.62 2.30 -0.78
CA GLY A 208 22.18 2.16 -0.76
C GLY A 208 21.45 3.48 -1.07
N SER A 209 21.85 4.58 -0.41
CA SER A 209 21.22 5.88 -0.65
C SER A 209 21.49 6.42 -2.06
N PHE A 210 22.69 6.19 -2.59
CA PHE A 210 23.03 6.54 -3.96
C PHE A 210 22.20 5.71 -4.97
N LEU A 211 22.06 4.42 -4.74
CA LEU A 211 21.25 3.54 -5.59
C LEU A 211 19.78 3.98 -5.60
N ILE A 212 19.20 4.25 -4.43
CA ILE A 212 17.82 4.78 -4.33
C ILE A 212 17.67 6.11 -5.07
N GLN A 213 18.64 7.03 -4.94
CA GLN A 213 18.65 8.29 -5.70
C GLN A 213 18.58 8.05 -7.22
N GLU A 214 19.37 7.12 -7.73
CA GLU A 214 19.36 6.82 -9.17
C GLU A 214 18.09 6.07 -9.60
N LEU A 215 17.57 5.18 -8.76
CA LEU A 215 16.31 4.49 -8.99
C LEU A 215 15.12 5.46 -9.00
N LYS A 216 15.11 6.52 -8.17
CA LYS A 216 14.09 7.58 -8.21
C LYS A 216 14.01 8.20 -9.61
N LYS A 217 15.14 8.52 -10.21
CA LYS A 217 15.20 9.07 -11.58
C LYS A 217 14.59 8.11 -12.60
N ARG A 218 14.90 6.82 -12.50
CA ARG A 218 14.35 5.77 -13.38
C ARG A 218 12.85 5.58 -13.19
N CYS A 219 12.39 5.65 -11.94
CA CYS A 219 10.98 5.57 -11.59
C CYS A 219 10.17 6.70 -12.24
N TYR A 220 10.65 7.95 -12.13
CA TYR A 220 10.01 9.08 -12.80
C TYR A 220 10.01 8.95 -14.33
N LEU A 221 11.11 8.48 -14.94
CA LEU A 221 11.15 8.22 -16.38
C LEU A 221 10.15 7.14 -16.82
N ALA A 222 9.77 6.24 -15.91
CA ALA A 222 8.71 5.27 -16.13
C ALA A 222 7.28 5.81 -15.83
N GLY A 223 7.15 7.14 -15.60
CA GLY A 223 5.87 7.78 -15.30
C GLY A 223 5.30 7.47 -13.92
N ARG A 224 6.16 7.10 -12.95
CA ARG A 224 5.73 6.72 -11.60
C ARG A 224 6.40 7.59 -10.54
N VAL A 225 5.73 7.74 -9.41
CA VAL A 225 6.27 8.42 -8.23
C VAL A 225 6.98 7.40 -7.33
N PRO A 226 8.24 7.65 -6.96
CA PRO A 226 8.96 6.76 -6.06
C PRO A 226 8.33 6.70 -4.68
N ALA A 227 8.07 5.49 -4.20
CA ALA A 227 7.69 5.20 -2.83
C ALA A 227 8.49 3.99 -2.33
N ALA A 228 8.50 3.77 -1.04
CA ALA A 228 9.16 2.63 -0.43
C ALA A 228 8.49 2.28 0.90
N ARG A 229 8.84 1.13 1.45
CA ARG A 229 8.45 0.73 2.80
C ARG A 229 9.59 0.01 3.49
N THR A 230 9.58 0.08 4.82
CA THR A 230 10.51 -0.71 5.63
C THR A 230 9.87 -1.07 6.97
N GLY A 231 10.35 -2.16 7.61
CA GLY A 231 9.94 -2.48 8.97
C GLY A 231 10.33 -1.36 9.95
N THR A 232 9.54 -1.19 10.99
CA THR A 232 9.77 -0.16 12.02
C THR A 232 11.10 -0.31 12.74
N ASP A 233 11.61 -1.53 12.84
CA ASP A 233 12.89 -1.91 13.45
C ASP A 233 14.09 -1.85 12.50
N ASN A 234 13.84 -1.71 11.18
CA ASN A 234 14.92 -1.63 10.17
C ASN A 234 15.50 -0.21 10.06
N VAL A 235 16.24 0.20 11.10
CA VAL A 235 16.86 1.52 11.19
C VAL A 235 17.79 1.82 10.01
N ALA A 236 18.50 0.81 9.49
CA ALA A 236 19.44 0.98 8.39
C ALA A 236 18.72 1.32 7.06
N SER A 237 17.64 0.62 6.75
CA SER A 237 16.81 0.92 5.57
C SER A 237 16.18 2.30 5.71
N ARG A 238 15.60 2.61 6.87
CA ARG A 238 15.03 3.94 7.15
C ARG A 238 16.02 5.07 6.93
N ALA A 239 17.24 4.96 7.49
CA ALA A 239 18.29 5.97 7.31
C ALA A 239 18.70 6.11 5.83
N THR A 240 18.74 4.99 5.10
CA THR A 240 19.06 4.96 3.67
C THR A 240 18.03 5.72 2.84
N LEU A 241 16.73 5.48 3.07
CA LEU A 241 15.63 6.13 2.38
C LEU A 241 15.57 7.64 2.67
N LEU A 242 15.68 8.02 3.96
CA LEU A 242 15.72 9.44 4.36
C LEU A 242 16.89 10.17 3.70
N ARG A 243 18.11 9.58 3.69
CA ARG A 243 19.28 10.19 3.04
C ARG A 243 19.11 10.34 1.53
N ALA A 244 18.35 9.44 0.89
CA ALA A 244 18.04 9.53 -0.54
C ALA A 244 16.91 10.53 -0.85
N GLY A 245 16.38 11.22 0.17
CA GLY A 245 15.37 12.27 0.01
C GLY A 245 13.93 11.78 0.01
N LEU A 246 13.66 10.57 0.47
CA LEU A 246 12.29 10.14 0.79
C LEU A 246 11.92 10.57 2.22
N LYS A 247 10.62 10.67 2.48
CA LYS A 247 10.06 11.12 3.75
C LYS A 247 8.98 10.15 4.21
#